data_e952080c89021296e14a6ca386042531
#
_entry.id   e952080c89021296e14a6ca386042531
#
_cell.length_a   1.000
_cell.length_b   1.000
_cell.length_c   1.000
_cell.angle_alpha   90.00
_cell.angle_beta   90.00
_cell.angle_gamma   90.00
#
_symmetry.space_group_name_H-M   'P 1'
#
loop_
_entity.id
_entity.type
_entity.pdbx_description
1 polymer ?
#
loop_
_entity_poly.entity_id
_entity_poly.type
_entity_poly.pdbx_seq_one_letter_code
_entity_poly.pdbx_strand_id
1 'polypeptide(L)'
;MEAQHPRGMDVATSTGDSRDRAHRTRLWHRLPDGRVRCDVCPRACSLRDGQRGFCFVRACRDGAVVLTTYGRSSGFCLDPVEKKPLHHFLPGTPVLSFGTAGCNLGCSFCQNWEVSTSREWDTLADTATPEGIAVAAERWGCRSVAFTYNDPVVFLEYAVDVAAACHERGIRTVAVTAGYVEPAARAELFGAMDAANVDLKSFDDETYRKVCLGQLAPVLDTLEEIAHEGRTWLEVTTLLIPGLNDSD
;
A
#
# COMPACT_ATOMS: atom_id res chain seq x y z
N MET A 1 -19.57 5.78 16.47
CA MET A 1 -19.03 4.48 16.92
C MET A 1 -17.52 4.66 16.94
N GLU A 2 -16.93 4.74 18.13
CA GLU A 2 -15.50 4.94 18.32
C GLU A 2 -14.71 3.75 17.78
N ALA A 3 -13.59 4.03 17.09
CA ALA A 3 -12.66 3.00 16.62
C ALA A 3 -12.11 2.24 17.84
N GLN A 4 -12.40 0.95 17.93
CA GLN A 4 -11.84 0.10 18.97
C GLN A 4 -10.40 -0.22 18.58
N HIS A 5 -9.44 0.36 19.31
CA HIS A 5 -8.04 -0.06 19.28
C HIS A 5 -7.91 -1.32 20.15
N PRO A 6 -7.68 -2.49 19.57
CA PRO A 6 -7.43 -3.69 20.38
C PRO A 6 -6.02 -3.59 21.00
N ARG A 7 -5.95 -3.37 22.31
CA ARG A 7 -4.70 -3.51 23.07
C ARG A 7 -4.39 -5.00 23.22
N GLY A 8 -3.20 -5.38 22.77
CA GLY A 8 -2.63 -6.73 22.99
C GLY A 8 -2.80 -7.66 21.79
N MET A 9 -2.10 -7.39 20.70
CA MET A 9 -1.79 -8.42 19.71
C MET A 9 -0.51 -9.16 20.12
N ASP A 10 -0.66 -10.31 20.80
CA ASP A 10 0.39 -11.32 20.82
C ASP A 10 0.42 -12.00 19.43
N VAL A 11 1.05 -11.34 18.48
CA VAL A 11 1.50 -11.97 17.24
C VAL A 11 2.86 -12.59 17.57
N ALA A 12 2.96 -13.90 17.50
CA ALA A 12 4.10 -14.70 17.94
C ALA A 12 5.46 -14.04 17.66
N THR A 13 6.16 -13.66 18.71
CA THR A 13 7.50 -13.07 18.67
C THR A 13 8.51 -14.12 18.28
N SER A 14 8.94 -14.14 17.03
CA SER A 14 10.25 -14.71 16.72
C SER A 14 11.32 -13.71 17.20
N THR A 15 12.05 -14.09 18.24
CA THR A 15 13.15 -13.32 18.83
C THR A 15 14.36 -13.30 17.89
N GLY A 16 14.34 -12.42 16.92
CA GLY A 16 15.46 -12.03 16.08
C GLY A 16 15.37 -10.54 15.84
N ASP A 17 16.47 -9.80 15.99
CA ASP A 17 16.53 -8.36 15.78
C ASP A 17 15.95 -8.01 14.39
N SER A 18 14.68 -7.55 14.37
CA SER A 18 13.91 -7.32 13.15
C SER A 18 14.43 -6.11 12.36
N ARG A 19 15.37 -5.33 12.92
CA ARG A 19 15.90 -4.11 12.30
C ARG A 19 16.81 -4.39 11.10
N ASP A 20 17.27 -5.63 10.91
CA ASP A 20 18.24 -5.99 9.85
C ASP A 20 17.66 -6.86 8.72
N ARG A 21 16.40 -7.29 8.80
CA ARG A 21 15.79 -8.15 7.78
C ARG A 21 15.10 -7.34 6.68
N ALA A 22 15.91 -6.77 5.80
CA ALA A 22 15.41 -6.22 4.55
C ALA A 22 14.96 -7.36 3.62
N HIS A 23 13.69 -7.34 3.20
CA HIS A 23 13.15 -8.31 2.25
C HIS A 23 13.62 -7.99 0.83
N ARG A 24 14.15 -8.96 0.09
CA ARG A 24 14.56 -8.78 -1.31
C ARG A 24 13.34 -8.59 -2.19
N THR A 25 13.39 -7.56 -3.03
CA THR A 25 12.32 -7.24 -3.97
C THR A 25 12.58 -7.81 -5.36
N ARG A 26 11.56 -7.86 -6.21
CA ARG A 26 11.62 -8.46 -7.55
C ARG A 26 11.73 -7.42 -8.67
N LEU A 27 11.00 -6.31 -8.54
CA LEU A 27 10.80 -5.32 -9.61
C LEU A 27 11.85 -4.22 -9.53
N TRP A 28 13.02 -4.52 -10.06
CA TRP A 28 14.13 -3.58 -10.21
C TRP A 28 15.16 -4.12 -11.21
N HIS A 29 16.00 -3.26 -11.75
CA HIS A 29 17.12 -3.64 -12.60
C HIS A 29 18.37 -2.81 -12.34
N ARG A 30 19.53 -3.29 -12.81
CA ARG A 30 20.80 -2.56 -12.75
C ARG A 30 20.92 -1.59 -13.92
N LEU A 31 21.40 -0.39 -13.63
CA LEU A 31 21.76 0.61 -14.64
C LEU A 31 23.23 0.46 -15.07
N PRO A 32 23.60 0.94 -16.28
CA PRO A 32 24.97 0.86 -16.78
C PRO A 32 26.01 1.57 -15.89
N ASP A 33 25.60 2.54 -15.09
CA ASP A 33 26.46 3.31 -14.19
C ASP A 33 26.59 2.69 -12.78
N GLY A 34 26.12 1.45 -12.61
CA GLY A 34 26.21 0.68 -11.37
C GLY A 34 25.11 0.95 -10.35
N ARG A 35 24.23 1.94 -10.58
CA ARG A 35 23.02 2.12 -9.76
C ARG A 35 22.01 1.02 -10.00
N VAL A 36 21.04 0.91 -9.11
CA VAL A 36 19.83 0.10 -9.32
C VAL A 36 18.63 1.02 -9.51
N ARG A 37 17.69 0.64 -10.39
CA ARG A 37 16.43 1.35 -10.59
C ARG A 37 15.30 0.51 -10.04
N CYS A 38 14.46 1.12 -9.21
CA CYS A 38 13.22 0.53 -8.73
C CYS A 38 12.13 0.71 -9.79
N ASP A 39 11.46 -0.38 -10.18
CA ASP A 39 10.48 -0.43 -11.27
C ASP A 39 9.03 -0.62 -10.76
N VAL A 40 8.76 -0.30 -9.50
CA VAL A 40 7.44 -0.51 -8.89
C VAL A 40 6.46 0.63 -9.21
N CYS A 41 6.94 1.85 -9.28
CA CYS A 41 6.09 3.02 -9.54
C CYS A 41 6.78 4.03 -10.48
N PRO A 42 6.03 4.97 -11.10
CA PRO A 42 6.55 5.93 -12.06
C PRO A 42 7.63 6.90 -11.52
N ARG A 43 7.94 6.85 -10.21
CA ARG A 43 9.11 7.54 -9.64
C ARG A 43 10.43 7.03 -10.21
N ALA A 44 10.49 5.77 -10.60
CA ALA A 44 11.67 5.16 -11.23
C ALA A 44 12.99 5.48 -10.51
N CYS A 45 12.98 5.38 -9.18
CA CYS A 45 14.08 5.80 -8.32
C CYS A 45 15.37 5.08 -8.66
N SER A 46 16.41 5.83 -9.07
CA SER A 46 17.75 5.32 -9.34
C SER A 46 18.63 5.48 -8.11
N LEU A 47 19.05 4.35 -7.51
CA LEU A 47 19.65 4.31 -6.19
C LEU A 47 21.08 3.75 -6.22
N ARG A 48 21.95 4.36 -5.44
CA ARG A 48 23.25 3.78 -5.06
C ARG A 48 23.10 3.00 -3.76
N ASP A 49 24.09 2.20 -3.45
CA ASP A 49 24.09 1.46 -2.20
C ASP A 49 23.90 2.38 -0.98
N GLY A 50 23.06 1.98 -0.03
CA GLY A 50 22.64 2.77 1.13
C GLY A 50 21.55 3.81 0.84
N GLN A 51 21.24 4.15 -0.42
CA GLN A 51 20.21 5.14 -0.75
C GLN A 51 18.80 4.56 -0.68
N ARG A 52 17.83 5.42 -0.36
CA ARG A 52 16.40 5.12 -0.31
C ARG A 52 15.65 5.81 -1.44
N GLY A 53 14.58 5.18 -1.93
CA GLY A 53 13.65 5.76 -2.87
C GLY A 53 12.82 6.91 -2.25
N PHE A 54 12.02 7.58 -3.07
CA PHE A 54 11.11 8.63 -2.64
C PHE A 54 10.15 8.15 -1.53
N CYS A 55 9.64 6.92 -1.64
CA CYS A 55 8.77 6.31 -0.63
C CYS A 55 9.48 5.98 0.69
N PHE A 56 10.79 6.09 0.74
CA PHE A 56 11.64 5.84 1.90
C PHE A 56 11.75 4.39 2.37
N VAL A 57 10.85 3.51 1.98
CA VAL A 57 10.79 2.10 2.42
C VAL A 57 11.44 1.12 1.46
N ARG A 58 11.71 1.54 0.21
CA ARG A 58 12.54 0.81 -0.73
C ARG A 58 13.93 1.42 -0.76
N ALA A 59 14.94 0.58 -0.55
CA ALA A 59 16.34 1.00 -0.43
C ALA A 59 17.25 0.14 -1.29
N CYS A 60 18.40 0.66 -1.70
CA CYS A 60 19.48 -0.15 -2.25
C CYS A 60 20.35 -0.69 -1.11
N ARG A 61 20.52 -2.00 -1.04
CA ARG A 61 21.45 -2.70 -0.14
C ARG A 61 22.16 -3.79 -0.92
N ASP A 62 23.47 -3.81 -0.84
CA ASP A 62 24.33 -4.80 -1.53
C ASP A 62 24.02 -4.87 -3.04
N GLY A 63 23.75 -3.70 -3.66
CA GLY A 63 23.46 -3.58 -5.07
C GLY A 63 22.13 -4.21 -5.51
N ALA A 64 21.14 -4.35 -4.62
CA ALA A 64 19.79 -4.81 -4.88
C ALA A 64 18.76 -3.89 -4.21
N VAL A 65 17.55 -3.78 -4.79
CA VAL A 65 16.46 -3.08 -4.11
C VAL A 65 15.81 -4.01 -3.08
N VAL A 66 15.64 -3.50 -1.87
CA VAL A 66 15.03 -4.22 -0.75
C VAL A 66 13.85 -3.42 -0.19
N LEU A 67 12.85 -4.13 0.33
CA LEU A 67 11.75 -3.58 1.11
C LEU A 67 12.10 -3.65 2.60
N THR A 68 12.06 -2.52 3.27
CA THR A 68 12.53 -2.37 4.64
C THR A 68 11.42 -2.45 5.68
N THR A 69 10.16 -2.48 5.24
CA THR A 69 8.96 -2.55 6.11
C THR A 69 8.26 -3.91 6.07
N TYR A 70 8.85 -4.91 5.41
CA TYR A 70 8.26 -6.25 5.34
C TYR A 70 8.07 -6.88 6.73
N GLY A 71 6.88 -7.44 6.96
CA GLY A 71 6.53 -8.06 8.24
C GLY A 71 6.32 -7.08 9.39
N ARG A 72 6.10 -5.80 9.10
CA ARG A 72 5.87 -4.74 10.10
C ARG A 72 4.65 -3.89 9.74
N SER A 73 3.95 -3.41 10.74
CA SER A 73 2.76 -2.56 10.59
C SER A 73 2.86 -1.29 11.42
N SER A 74 2.24 -0.22 10.93
CA SER A 74 2.00 1.03 11.65
C SER A 74 0.81 0.95 12.64
N GLY A 75 0.16 -0.21 12.71
CA GLY A 75 -1.01 -0.48 13.55
C GLY A 75 -2.14 -1.12 12.76
N PHE A 76 -3.10 -1.66 13.51
CA PHE A 76 -4.26 -2.35 12.98
C PHE A 76 -5.54 -1.68 13.45
N CYS A 77 -6.56 -1.65 12.57
CA CYS A 77 -7.90 -1.21 12.91
C CYS A 77 -8.94 -2.22 12.42
N LEU A 78 -9.94 -2.43 13.25
CA LEU A 78 -11.15 -3.17 12.88
C LEU A 78 -12.24 -2.15 12.54
N ASP A 79 -12.65 -2.11 11.28
CA ASP A 79 -13.61 -1.13 10.76
C ASP A 79 -14.70 -1.81 9.91
N PRO A 80 -15.85 -1.16 9.69
CA PRO A 80 -16.73 -1.54 8.58
C PRO A 80 -16.01 -1.29 7.24
N VAL A 81 -16.29 -2.14 6.23
CA VAL A 81 -15.62 -2.05 4.92
C VAL A 81 -15.88 -0.71 4.23
N GLU A 82 -17.00 -0.05 4.51
CA GLU A 82 -17.34 1.27 3.98
C GLU A 82 -16.36 2.37 4.39
N LYS A 83 -15.61 2.20 5.48
CA LYS A 83 -14.51 3.10 5.84
C LYS A 83 -13.26 2.92 4.94
N LYS A 84 -13.25 1.92 4.07
CA LYS A 84 -12.23 1.71 3.05
C LYS A 84 -12.69 2.16 1.66
N PRO A 85 -13.51 3.16 1.64
CA PRO A 85 -14.61 3.61 0.77
C PRO A 85 -15.05 2.56 -0.27
N LEU A 86 -15.42 1.38 0.22
CA LEU A 86 -16.03 0.30 -0.56
C LEU A 86 -17.48 0.13 -0.11
N HIS A 87 -18.41 0.61 -0.93
CA HIS A 87 -19.83 0.62 -0.62
C HIS A 87 -20.61 -0.55 -1.22
N HIS A 88 -20.01 -1.23 -2.21
CA HIS A 88 -20.66 -2.31 -2.96
C HIS A 88 -19.92 -3.63 -2.82
N PHE A 89 -18.66 -3.63 -2.35
CA PHE A 89 -17.90 -4.84 -2.07
C PHE A 89 -18.09 -5.25 -0.60
N LEU A 90 -18.73 -6.41 -0.37
CA LEU A 90 -18.99 -6.98 0.96
C LEU A 90 -19.61 -5.98 1.97
N PRO A 91 -20.68 -5.24 1.61
CA PRO A 91 -21.21 -4.18 2.45
C PRO A 91 -21.65 -4.70 3.84
N GLY A 92 -21.44 -3.87 4.87
CA GLY A 92 -21.79 -4.17 6.25
C GLY A 92 -20.88 -5.20 6.94
N THR A 93 -19.77 -5.60 6.34
CA THR A 93 -18.84 -6.57 6.93
C THR A 93 -17.63 -5.92 7.60
N PRO A 94 -17.08 -6.57 8.66
CA PRO A 94 -15.85 -6.10 9.28
C PRO A 94 -14.64 -6.36 8.37
N VAL A 95 -13.73 -5.40 8.32
CA VAL A 95 -12.42 -5.47 7.64
C VAL A 95 -11.30 -5.22 8.64
N LEU A 96 -10.25 -6.05 8.61
CA LEU A 96 -9.01 -5.77 9.31
C LEU A 96 -8.13 -4.90 8.42
N SER A 97 -7.82 -3.70 8.88
CA SER A 97 -7.07 -2.70 8.11
C SER A 97 -5.69 -2.49 8.69
N PHE A 98 -4.68 -2.42 7.83
CA PHE A 98 -3.33 -2.06 8.24
C PHE A 98 -2.57 -1.34 7.13
N GLY A 99 -1.49 -0.70 7.51
CA GLY A 99 -0.50 -0.11 6.63
C GLY A 99 0.90 -0.30 7.15
N THR A 100 1.87 0.21 6.42
CA THR A 100 3.26 0.25 6.81
C THR A 100 3.70 1.71 7.00
N ALA A 101 4.80 2.12 6.38
CA ALA A 101 5.24 3.51 6.32
C ALA A 101 5.56 3.90 4.88
N GLY A 102 5.64 5.20 4.62
CA GLY A 102 6.02 5.75 3.33
C GLY A 102 4.90 5.71 2.28
N CYS A 103 5.07 6.52 1.24
CA CYS A 103 4.14 6.60 0.10
C CYS A 103 4.92 7.02 -1.14
N ASN A 104 4.45 6.64 -2.32
CA ASN A 104 5.04 7.04 -3.60
C ASN A 104 4.47 8.37 -4.13
N LEU A 105 3.46 8.95 -3.48
CA LEU A 105 3.00 10.32 -3.67
C LEU A 105 3.36 11.20 -2.47
N GLY A 106 3.30 12.53 -2.65
CA GLY A 106 3.59 13.51 -1.63
C GLY A 106 2.46 14.55 -1.52
N CYS A 107 1.21 14.07 -1.42
CA CYS A 107 0.02 14.92 -1.40
C CYS A 107 0.07 15.92 -0.24
N SER A 108 -0.07 17.22 -0.51
CA SER A 108 -0.07 18.28 0.51
C SER A 108 -1.28 18.22 1.45
N PHE A 109 -2.36 17.55 1.03
CA PHE A 109 -3.59 17.33 1.80
C PHE A 109 -3.69 15.93 2.41
N CYS A 110 -2.56 15.21 2.54
CA CYS A 110 -2.56 13.84 3.04
C CYS A 110 -3.08 13.77 4.48
N GLN A 111 -4.18 13.04 4.70
CA GLN A 111 -4.74 12.83 6.04
C GLN A 111 -3.87 11.93 6.92
N ASN A 112 -3.12 11.03 6.29
CA ASN A 112 -2.23 10.08 6.96
C ASN A 112 -0.75 10.51 6.83
N TRP A 113 -0.47 11.81 6.87
CA TRP A 113 0.87 12.35 6.62
C TRP A 113 1.94 11.78 7.59
N GLU A 114 1.57 11.50 8.84
CA GLU A 114 2.47 10.91 9.84
C GLU A 114 3.00 9.53 9.40
N VAL A 115 2.14 8.71 8.79
CA VAL A 115 2.51 7.39 8.28
C VAL A 115 3.17 7.50 6.91
N SER A 116 2.60 8.29 5.99
CA SER A 116 3.05 8.37 4.60
C SER A 116 4.38 9.12 4.43
N THR A 117 4.73 10.02 5.36
CA THR A 117 6.00 10.75 5.35
C THR A 117 7.00 10.25 6.39
N SER A 118 6.64 9.24 7.18
CA SER A 118 7.51 8.70 8.21
C SER A 118 8.83 8.22 7.63
N ARG A 119 9.92 8.73 8.21
CA ARG A 119 11.30 8.36 7.88
C ARG A 119 11.98 7.60 9.01
N GLU A 120 11.29 7.45 10.13
CA GLU A 120 11.78 6.79 11.34
C GLU A 120 11.20 5.38 11.45
N TRP A 121 12.06 4.41 11.69
CA TRP A 121 11.72 3.00 11.80
C TRP A 121 10.90 2.68 13.06
N ASP A 122 11.03 3.53 14.09
CA ASP A 122 10.44 3.31 15.39
C ASP A 122 8.92 3.52 15.41
N THR A 123 8.36 4.12 14.36
CA THR A 123 6.90 4.27 14.19
C THR A 123 6.21 2.99 13.75
N LEU A 124 6.96 1.98 13.28
CA LEU A 124 6.44 0.64 12.96
C LEU A 124 6.58 -0.25 14.19
N ALA A 125 5.62 -0.18 15.09
CA ALA A 125 5.70 -0.81 16.40
C ALA A 125 5.39 -2.32 16.38
N ASP A 126 4.53 -2.78 15.43
CA ASP A 126 4.01 -4.13 15.46
C ASP A 126 4.72 -5.05 14.46
N THR A 127 5.20 -6.20 14.95
CA THR A 127 5.59 -7.31 14.07
C THR A 127 4.30 -7.96 13.54
N ALA A 128 4.23 -8.12 12.23
CA ALA A 128 3.03 -8.58 11.53
C ALA A 128 3.43 -9.49 10.36
N THR A 129 3.56 -10.79 10.63
CA THR A 129 3.79 -11.75 9.54
C THR A 129 2.55 -11.90 8.67
N PRO A 130 2.67 -12.29 7.39
CA PRO A 130 1.52 -12.58 6.53
C PRO A 130 0.49 -13.52 7.19
N GLU A 131 0.94 -14.63 7.73
CA GLU A 131 0.12 -15.63 8.40
C GLU A 131 -0.52 -15.07 9.68
N GLY A 132 0.24 -14.25 10.43
CA GLY A 132 -0.26 -13.61 11.66
C GLY A 132 -1.42 -12.66 11.38
N ILE A 133 -1.37 -11.90 10.28
CA ILE A 133 -2.46 -11.02 9.86
C ILE A 133 -3.69 -11.83 9.46
N ALA A 134 -3.51 -12.89 8.65
CA ALA A 134 -4.61 -13.73 8.21
C ALA A 134 -5.30 -14.44 9.39
N VAL A 135 -4.51 -14.97 10.36
CA VAL A 135 -5.04 -15.56 11.61
C VAL A 135 -5.79 -14.52 12.44
N ALA A 136 -5.27 -13.29 12.56
CA ALA A 136 -5.94 -12.24 13.30
C ALA A 136 -7.28 -11.85 12.65
N ALA A 137 -7.32 -11.72 11.33
CA ALA A 137 -8.53 -11.42 10.59
C ALA A 137 -9.59 -12.52 10.75
N GLU A 138 -9.20 -13.80 10.66
CA GLU A 138 -10.07 -14.93 10.91
C GLU A 138 -10.64 -14.92 12.35
N ARG A 139 -9.78 -14.74 13.34
CA ARG A 139 -10.15 -14.71 14.77
C ARG A 139 -11.16 -13.60 15.09
N TRP A 140 -11.06 -12.45 14.40
CA TRP A 140 -12.00 -11.34 14.60
C TRP A 140 -13.20 -11.37 13.66
N GLY A 141 -13.37 -12.45 12.89
CA GLY A 141 -14.50 -12.63 11.98
C GLY A 141 -14.51 -11.64 10.83
N CYS A 142 -13.35 -11.12 10.45
CA CYS A 142 -13.22 -10.22 9.30
C CYS A 142 -13.46 -10.98 8.01
N ARG A 143 -14.26 -10.41 7.13
CA ARG A 143 -14.50 -10.95 5.78
C ARG A 143 -13.38 -10.56 4.82
N SER A 144 -12.64 -9.50 5.16
CA SER A 144 -11.54 -9.00 4.34
C SER A 144 -10.41 -8.39 5.16
N VAL A 145 -9.24 -8.28 4.53
CA VAL A 145 -8.07 -7.51 4.98
C VAL A 145 -7.85 -6.36 4.01
N ALA A 146 -7.68 -5.13 4.52
CA ALA A 146 -7.42 -3.95 3.72
C ALA A 146 -5.99 -3.42 3.91
N PHE A 147 -5.30 -3.26 2.81
CA PHE A 147 -4.01 -2.58 2.70
C PHE A 147 -4.27 -1.09 2.48
N THR A 148 -4.00 -0.24 3.50
CA THR A 148 -4.46 1.15 3.53
C THR A 148 -3.55 2.04 4.40
N TYR A 149 -3.96 3.28 4.69
CA TYR A 149 -3.28 4.34 5.43
C TYR A 149 -2.08 4.96 4.70
N ASN A 150 -1.17 4.15 4.17
CA ASN A 150 -0.22 4.50 3.13
C ASN A 150 -0.54 3.69 1.87
N ASP A 151 0.24 3.85 0.81
CA ASP A 151 -0.07 3.16 -0.45
C ASP A 151 0.52 1.74 -0.49
N PRO A 152 -0.29 0.67 -0.74
CA PRO A 152 0.20 -0.71 -0.83
C PRO A 152 1.23 -0.94 -1.95
N VAL A 153 1.29 -0.08 -2.96
CA VAL A 153 2.31 -0.14 -4.01
C VAL A 153 3.73 -0.10 -3.44
N VAL A 154 3.96 0.66 -2.37
CA VAL A 154 5.32 0.78 -1.82
C VAL A 154 5.77 -0.45 -1.03
N PHE A 155 4.82 -1.28 -0.56
CA PHE A 155 5.09 -2.54 0.12
C PHE A 155 4.51 -3.75 -0.61
N LEU A 156 4.52 -3.71 -1.93
CA LEU A 156 3.92 -4.67 -2.87
C LEU A 156 4.15 -6.13 -2.47
N GLU A 157 5.40 -6.55 -2.27
CA GLU A 157 5.75 -7.94 -1.99
C GLU A 157 5.09 -8.42 -0.70
N TYR A 158 5.06 -7.56 0.31
CA TYR A 158 4.40 -7.87 1.57
C TYR A 158 2.87 -7.95 1.43
N ALA A 159 2.27 -7.03 0.65
CA ALA A 159 0.84 -7.06 0.37
C ALA A 159 0.41 -8.35 -0.36
N VAL A 160 1.19 -8.78 -1.34
CA VAL A 160 0.94 -10.03 -2.10
C VAL A 160 1.06 -11.26 -1.20
N ASP A 161 2.08 -11.33 -0.34
CA ASP A 161 2.25 -12.47 0.56
C ASP A 161 1.15 -12.53 1.63
N VAL A 162 0.71 -11.37 2.17
CA VAL A 162 -0.44 -11.30 3.07
C VAL A 162 -1.73 -11.71 2.35
N ALA A 163 -1.90 -11.31 1.09
CA ALA A 163 -3.07 -11.69 0.30
C ALA A 163 -3.13 -13.21 0.11
N ALA A 164 -2.00 -13.85 -0.21
CA ALA A 164 -1.93 -15.30 -0.33
C ALA A 164 -2.35 -16.00 0.97
N ALA A 165 -1.81 -15.58 2.12
CA ALA A 165 -2.16 -16.14 3.42
C ALA A 165 -3.65 -15.93 3.79
N CYS A 166 -4.24 -14.79 3.39
CA CYS A 166 -5.66 -14.51 3.57
C CYS A 166 -6.54 -15.43 2.71
N HIS A 167 -6.18 -15.60 1.43
CA HIS A 167 -6.93 -16.43 0.50
C HIS A 167 -6.95 -17.91 0.92
N GLU A 168 -5.86 -18.44 1.48
CA GLU A 168 -5.81 -19.79 2.07
C GLU A 168 -6.86 -20.00 3.18
N ARG A 169 -7.33 -18.91 3.80
CA ARG A 169 -8.34 -18.90 4.86
C ARG A 169 -9.71 -18.41 4.38
N GLY A 170 -9.89 -18.21 3.07
CA GLY A 170 -11.14 -17.70 2.49
C GLY A 170 -11.44 -16.23 2.86
N ILE A 171 -10.44 -15.46 3.29
CA ILE A 171 -10.53 -14.04 3.60
C ILE A 171 -10.17 -13.25 2.34
N ARG A 172 -11.02 -12.29 1.99
CA ARG A 172 -10.82 -11.42 0.83
C ARG A 172 -9.79 -10.33 1.11
N THR A 173 -9.23 -9.75 0.05
CA THR A 173 -8.20 -8.73 0.13
C THR A 173 -8.57 -7.47 -0.63
N VAL A 174 -8.27 -6.31 -0.05
CA VAL A 174 -8.68 -5.01 -0.54
C VAL A 174 -7.49 -4.05 -0.57
N ALA A 175 -7.22 -3.44 -1.73
CA ALA A 175 -6.27 -2.33 -1.84
C ALA A 175 -7.00 -0.98 -1.76
N VAL A 176 -6.56 -0.10 -0.87
CA VAL A 176 -6.90 1.33 -0.89
C VAL A 176 -5.65 2.06 -1.33
N THR A 177 -5.65 2.59 -2.54
CA THR A 177 -4.44 3.04 -3.24
C THR A 177 -4.70 4.28 -4.09
N ALA A 178 -3.66 5.04 -4.39
CA ALA A 178 -3.72 6.09 -5.39
C ALA A 178 -3.52 5.57 -6.83
N GLY A 179 -3.28 4.28 -7.02
CA GLY A 179 -3.10 3.69 -8.35
C GLY A 179 -1.84 4.17 -9.10
N TYR A 180 -0.88 4.81 -8.43
CA TYR A 180 0.34 5.32 -9.04
C TYR A 180 1.40 4.22 -9.10
N VAL A 181 1.28 3.35 -10.10
CA VAL A 181 2.01 2.08 -10.18
C VAL A 181 2.41 1.75 -11.62
N GLU A 182 3.59 1.14 -11.81
CA GLU A 182 4.07 0.66 -13.12
C GLU A 182 3.36 -0.63 -13.55
N PRO A 183 3.24 -0.93 -14.86
CA PRO A 183 2.44 -2.04 -15.37
C PRO A 183 2.76 -3.40 -14.74
N ALA A 184 4.03 -3.77 -14.60
CA ALA A 184 4.41 -5.06 -14.01
C ALA A 184 4.02 -5.18 -12.54
N ALA A 185 4.19 -4.09 -11.76
CA ALA A 185 3.79 -4.01 -10.37
C ALA A 185 2.26 -3.98 -10.23
N ARG A 186 1.56 -3.33 -11.16
CA ARG A 186 0.11 -3.25 -11.24
C ARG A 186 -0.49 -4.64 -11.41
N ALA A 187 -0.03 -5.39 -12.39
CA ALA A 187 -0.48 -6.75 -12.65
C ALA A 187 -0.26 -7.68 -11.43
N GLU A 188 0.88 -7.53 -10.73
CA GLU A 188 1.19 -8.33 -9.54
C GLU A 188 0.29 -7.94 -8.35
N LEU A 189 0.14 -6.64 -8.07
CA LEU A 189 -0.67 -6.15 -6.94
C LEU A 189 -2.15 -6.51 -7.13
N PHE A 190 -2.75 -6.07 -8.23
CA PHE A 190 -4.18 -6.26 -8.44
C PHE A 190 -4.54 -7.71 -8.80
N GLY A 191 -3.59 -8.50 -9.31
CA GLY A 191 -3.76 -9.95 -9.43
C GLY A 191 -3.95 -10.68 -8.10
N ALA A 192 -3.49 -10.08 -6.99
CA ALA A 192 -3.65 -10.59 -5.63
C ALA A 192 -4.81 -9.95 -4.85
N MET A 193 -5.52 -8.97 -5.43
CA MET A 193 -6.60 -8.23 -4.76
C MET A 193 -7.98 -8.66 -5.28
N ASP A 194 -8.92 -8.90 -4.35
CA ASP A 194 -10.32 -9.15 -4.69
C ASP A 194 -11.07 -7.83 -5.00
N ALA A 195 -10.67 -6.74 -4.34
CA ALA A 195 -11.23 -5.41 -4.58
C ALA A 195 -10.17 -4.31 -4.44
N ALA A 196 -10.44 -3.18 -5.07
CA ALA A 196 -9.66 -1.96 -4.91
C ALA A 196 -10.57 -0.75 -4.80
N ASN A 197 -10.24 0.16 -3.88
CA ASN A 197 -10.64 1.55 -3.98
C ASN A 197 -9.45 2.35 -4.49
N VAL A 198 -9.61 3.00 -5.63
CA VAL A 198 -8.56 3.84 -6.21
C VAL A 198 -8.92 5.30 -6.02
N ASP A 199 -8.05 6.04 -5.35
CA ASP A 199 -8.17 7.48 -5.18
C ASP A 199 -7.73 8.24 -6.44
N LEU A 200 -8.66 8.65 -7.28
CA LEU A 200 -8.41 9.63 -8.32
C LEU A 200 -8.40 11.03 -7.71
N LYS A 201 -7.20 11.57 -7.42
CA LYS A 201 -7.03 12.80 -6.65
C LYS A 201 -7.50 14.07 -7.38
N SER A 202 -7.44 14.06 -8.71
CA SER A 202 -7.90 15.10 -9.62
C SER A 202 -7.97 14.56 -11.04
N PHE A 203 -8.69 15.21 -11.93
CA PHE A 203 -8.65 14.93 -13.37
C PHE A 203 -7.76 15.95 -14.13
N ASP A 204 -6.86 16.61 -13.39
CA ASP A 204 -5.89 17.60 -13.90
C ASP A 204 -4.45 17.21 -13.57
N ASP A 205 -3.60 17.13 -14.61
CA ASP A 205 -2.19 16.72 -14.46
C ASP A 205 -1.35 17.79 -13.74
N GLU A 206 -1.73 19.06 -13.83
CA GLU A 206 -1.03 20.13 -13.09
C GLU A 206 -1.23 19.99 -11.58
N THR A 207 -2.45 19.68 -11.16
CA THR A 207 -2.78 19.35 -9.76
C THR A 207 -2.00 18.11 -9.29
N TYR A 208 -1.95 17.05 -10.09
CA TYR A 208 -1.12 15.88 -9.75
C TYR A 208 0.35 16.24 -9.55
N ARG A 209 0.93 17.04 -10.45
CA ARG A 209 2.35 17.44 -10.36
C ARG A 209 2.64 18.33 -9.16
N LYS A 210 1.80 19.35 -8.93
CA LYS A 210 2.07 20.38 -7.91
C LYS A 210 1.62 19.96 -6.50
N VAL A 211 0.50 19.26 -6.40
CA VAL A 211 -0.17 18.99 -5.12
C VAL A 211 0.07 17.56 -4.64
N CYS A 212 0.08 16.59 -5.57
CA CYS A 212 0.31 15.18 -5.25
C CYS A 212 1.77 14.75 -5.49
N LEU A 213 2.57 15.61 -6.14
CA LEU A 213 3.93 15.31 -6.59
C LEU A 213 4.01 14.06 -7.46
N GLY A 214 3.03 13.81 -8.31
CA GLY A 214 2.91 12.66 -9.20
C GLY A 214 2.51 13.05 -10.62
N GLN A 215 1.91 12.12 -11.34
CA GLN A 215 1.41 12.29 -12.71
C GLN A 215 0.03 11.61 -12.81
N LEU A 216 -0.90 12.20 -13.57
CA LEU A 216 -2.24 11.67 -13.74
C LEU A 216 -2.26 10.39 -14.60
N ALA A 217 -1.55 10.40 -15.73
CA ALA A 217 -1.63 9.33 -16.72
C ALA A 217 -1.44 7.91 -16.14
N PRO A 218 -0.42 7.59 -15.31
CA PRO A 218 -0.28 6.25 -14.74
C PRO A 218 -1.45 5.82 -13.85
N VAL A 219 -2.16 6.77 -13.25
CA VAL A 219 -3.36 6.49 -12.44
C VAL A 219 -4.54 6.13 -13.33
N LEU A 220 -4.73 6.87 -14.44
CA LEU A 220 -5.74 6.55 -15.44
C LEU A 220 -5.49 5.19 -16.09
N ASP A 221 -4.25 4.90 -16.48
CA ASP A 221 -3.85 3.58 -17.00
C ASP A 221 -4.20 2.45 -16.01
N THR A 222 -4.03 2.71 -14.70
CA THR A 222 -4.38 1.74 -13.66
C THR A 222 -5.89 1.51 -13.58
N LEU A 223 -6.69 2.58 -13.61
CA LEU A 223 -8.14 2.48 -13.58
C LEU A 223 -8.68 1.73 -14.81
N GLU A 224 -8.16 2.09 -16.00
CA GLU A 224 -8.56 1.46 -17.26
C GLU A 224 -8.22 -0.04 -17.29
N GLU A 225 -7.01 -0.42 -16.85
CA GLU A 225 -6.58 -1.81 -16.85
C GLU A 225 -7.40 -2.66 -15.87
N ILE A 226 -7.62 -2.19 -14.62
CA ILE A 226 -8.44 -2.92 -13.64
C ILE A 226 -9.88 -3.09 -14.16
N ALA A 227 -10.47 -2.02 -14.71
CA ALA A 227 -11.82 -2.04 -15.24
C ALA A 227 -11.94 -2.98 -16.46
N HIS A 228 -10.94 -3.01 -17.34
CA HIS A 228 -10.92 -3.87 -18.51
C HIS A 228 -10.73 -5.35 -18.16
N GLU A 229 -9.83 -5.66 -17.23
CA GLU A 229 -9.59 -7.02 -16.78
C GLU A 229 -10.76 -7.64 -16.01
N GLY A 230 -11.49 -6.83 -15.23
CA GLY A 230 -12.70 -7.24 -14.52
C GLY A 230 -12.51 -8.31 -13.44
N ARG A 231 -11.27 -8.61 -13.06
CA ARG A 231 -10.94 -9.60 -12.01
C ARG A 231 -11.03 -9.03 -10.61
N THR A 232 -10.62 -7.79 -10.46
CA THR A 232 -10.64 -7.04 -9.20
C THR A 232 -11.84 -6.11 -9.20
N TRP A 233 -12.68 -6.17 -8.16
CA TRP A 233 -13.78 -5.21 -8.00
C TRP A 233 -13.21 -3.81 -7.82
N LEU A 234 -13.67 -2.83 -8.61
CA LEU A 234 -13.15 -1.47 -8.59
C LEU A 234 -14.21 -0.46 -8.12
N GLU A 235 -13.86 0.32 -7.10
CA GLU A 235 -14.55 1.55 -6.75
C GLU A 235 -13.54 2.72 -6.82
N VAL A 236 -14.01 3.89 -7.24
CA VAL A 236 -13.17 5.08 -7.40
C VAL A 236 -13.65 6.17 -6.45
N THR A 237 -12.71 6.79 -5.74
CA THR A 237 -12.99 7.89 -4.83
C THR A 237 -12.23 9.14 -5.26
N THR A 238 -12.91 10.29 -5.24
CA THR A 238 -12.28 11.61 -5.40
C THR A 238 -12.61 12.48 -4.20
N LEU A 239 -11.59 12.92 -3.46
CA LEU A 239 -11.74 13.94 -2.44
C LEU A 239 -11.90 15.31 -3.14
N LEU A 240 -13.10 15.86 -3.13
CA LEU A 240 -13.34 17.20 -3.66
C LEU A 240 -12.82 18.26 -2.69
N ILE A 241 -11.92 19.11 -3.18
CA ILE A 241 -11.29 20.19 -2.40
C ILE A 241 -11.69 21.50 -3.06
N PRO A 242 -12.48 22.36 -2.37
CA PRO A 242 -12.96 23.63 -2.93
C PRO A 242 -11.84 24.52 -3.47
N GLY A 243 -11.99 24.95 -4.72
CA GLY A 243 -11.03 25.81 -5.42
C GLY A 243 -9.77 25.09 -5.92
N LEU A 244 -9.69 23.74 -5.81
CA LEU A 244 -8.55 22.96 -6.28
C LEU A 244 -8.95 21.97 -7.40
N ASN A 245 -9.93 21.13 -7.16
CA ASN A 245 -10.35 20.07 -8.08
C ASN A 245 -11.88 19.93 -8.19
N ASP A 246 -12.61 20.99 -7.92
CA ASP A 246 -14.07 21.10 -7.96
C ASP A 246 -14.60 21.97 -9.14
N SER A 247 -13.75 22.24 -10.16
CA SER A 247 -14.17 22.89 -11.38
C SER A 247 -15.02 21.96 -12.25
N ASP A 248 -15.94 22.56 -13.03
CA ASP A 248 -16.75 21.89 -14.06
C ASP A 248 -15.89 21.27 -15.17
#